data_2b743ecf0afa75a8a6c8c736e597ec5a
#
_entry.id   2b743ecf0afa75a8a6c8c736e597ec5a
#
_cell.length_a   1.000
_cell.length_b   1.000
_cell.length_c   1.000
_cell.angle_alpha   90.00
_cell.angle_beta   90.00
_cell.angle_gamma   90.00
#
_symmetry.space_group_name_H-M   'P 1'
#
loop_
_entity.id
_entity.type
_entity.pdbx_description
1 polymer ?
#
loop_
_entity_poly.entity_id
_entity_poly.type
_entity_poly.pdbx_seq_one_letter_code
_entity_poly.pdbx_strand_id
1 'polypeptide(L)'
;MLKKIVYGTIYTKVWYADHEYNEAGEKSELTWRRAPLWFRLLFFFEMFWEERMAKYVMALDAGTTSNRCILFDEKGKMCSVAQKEFTQYFPKPGWVEHDASEIWSTQLGVAVEAMSKIGASAEDIAAIGITNQRETAIVWDRHTGEPVYRAIVWQCRRTSEYCDSLKEKGLTEVFRKKTGLIIDAYFAGTKVKWILDNVPGAREKAEKGDLLFGTVETWLIWKLTKGAVHVTDYSNASRTLLFNINTLDWDEDILKELNIPRCMLPKPMPSSCVYGCADPAFFGGKIPIGGAAGDQQSALFGQTCFTPGDAKNTYGTGCFLLMNTGEEPVFSENGLVTTIAWGINGKVYYALEGSIFVAGAAIQWLRDELRVIDSAADSEYMAKKVKDTHGCYVVPAFTGLGAPYWDQYARGTIVGLTRGVNKYHIIRATLESIAYQAHDVIKAMEADAGIRLNGLKVDGGASANDFLMQTQADMIQAPVKRPSCVETTAMGAAYLAGLAVGYWRDQEEVRANWSIDRTFEPEITVEEQEKRMKGWKKAVRYSFNWAKEED
;
A
#
# COMPACT_ATOMS: atom_id res chain seq x y z
N MET A 1 0.98 -23.37 -26.84
CA MET A 1 0.64 -23.77 -28.24
C MET A 1 0.46 -25.27 -28.39
N LEU A 2 1.38 -26.12 -27.94
CA LEU A 2 1.22 -27.60 -27.97
C LEU A 2 -0.01 -28.14 -27.22
N LYS A 3 -0.35 -27.57 -26.02
CA LYS A 3 -1.55 -27.95 -25.25
C LYS A 3 -2.87 -27.71 -26.02
N LYS A 4 -3.02 -26.59 -26.72
CA LYS A 4 -4.24 -26.29 -27.52
C LYS A 4 -4.42 -27.18 -28.73
N ILE A 5 -3.32 -27.65 -29.32
CA ILE A 5 -3.34 -28.55 -30.49
C ILE A 5 -3.75 -29.96 -30.06
N VAL A 6 -3.26 -30.43 -28.91
CA VAL A 6 -3.63 -31.73 -28.34
C VAL A 6 -5.10 -31.73 -27.87
N TYR A 7 -5.58 -30.68 -27.21
CA TYR A 7 -6.97 -30.52 -26.82
C TYR A 7 -7.93 -30.52 -28.01
N GLY A 8 -7.66 -29.73 -29.03
CA GLY A 8 -8.51 -29.66 -30.21
C GLY A 8 -8.65 -31.01 -30.93
N THR A 9 -7.58 -31.81 -30.99
CA THR A 9 -7.58 -33.12 -31.68
C THR A 9 -8.25 -34.22 -30.87
N ILE A 10 -8.19 -34.16 -29.52
CA ILE A 10 -8.81 -35.14 -28.63
C ILE A 10 -10.33 -34.86 -28.51
N TYR A 11 -10.75 -33.61 -28.38
CA TYR A 11 -12.17 -33.23 -28.35
C TYR A 11 -12.89 -33.60 -29.66
N THR A 12 -12.26 -33.38 -30.78
CA THR A 12 -12.85 -33.73 -32.08
C THR A 12 -12.99 -35.25 -32.26
N LYS A 13 -12.02 -36.04 -31.79
CA LYS A 13 -12.11 -37.51 -31.86
C LYS A 13 -13.12 -38.14 -30.90
N VAL A 14 -13.27 -37.54 -29.71
CA VAL A 14 -14.30 -37.99 -28.74
C VAL A 14 -15.70 -37.60 -29.20
N TRP A 15 -15.87 -36.41 -29.78
CA TRP A 15 -17.15 -35.96 -30.35
C TRP A 15 -17.60 -36.81 -31.53
N TYR A 16 -16.66 -37.29 -32.38
CA TYR A 16 -16.95 -38.20 -33.49
C TYR A 16 -17.25 -39.62 -33.01
N ALA A 17 -16.70 -40.08 -31.92
CA ALA A 17 -16.98 -41.42 -31.37
C ALA A 17 -18.36 -41.52 -30.69
N ASP A 18 -18.91 -40.40 -30.18
CA ASP A 18 -20.23 -40.37 -29.58
C ASP A 18 -21.40 -40.35 -30.59
N HIS A 19 -21.10 -40.31 -31.90
CA HIS A 19 -22.11 -40.16 -32.96
C HIS A 19 -22.10 -41.31 -33.98
N GLU A 20 -21.41 -42.43 -33.71
CA GLU A 20 -21.56 -43.65 -34.50
C GLU A 20 -22.81 -44.42 -34.08
N TYR A 21 -23.80 -44.44 -34.91
CA TYR A 21 -24.96 -45.32 -34.81
C TYR A 21 -24.61 -46.69 -35.36
N ASN A 22 -25.08 -47.76 -34.71
CA ASN A 22 -25.00 -49.08 -35.26
C ASN A 22 -25.94 -49.25 -36.48
N GLU A 23 -25.76 -50.29 -37.30
CA GLU A 23 -26.58 -50.55 -38.48
C GLU A 23 -28.10 -50.70 -38.21
N ALA A 24 -28.51 -50.71 -36.94
CA ALA A 24 -29.90 -50.74 -36.47
C ALA A 24 -30.42 -49.39 -35.98
N GLY A 25 -29.61 -48.27 -36.03
CA GLY A 25 -30.01 -46.94 -35.62
C GLY A 25 -30.09 -46.69 -34.11
N GLU A 26 -29.54 -47.56 -33.30
CA GLU A 26 -29.46 -47.41 -31.85
C GLU A 26 -28.12 -46.80 -31.42
N LYS A 27 -28.19 -45.86 -30.40
CA LYS A 27 -27.01 -45.28 -29.80
C LYS A 27 -26.11 -46.37 -29.17
N SER A 28 -24.88 -46.51 -29.66
CA SER A 28 -23.92 -47.38 -28.97
C SER A 28 -23.48 -46.76 -27.65
N GLU A 29 -23.86 -47.30 -26.52
CA GLU A 29 -23.26 -47.00 -25.23
C GLU A 29 -21.78 -47.40 -25.23
N LEU A 30 -20.90 -46.45 -25.56
CA LEU A 30 -19.46 -46.59 -25.26
C LEU A 30 -19.31 -46.52 -23.75
N THR A 31 -19.40 -47.69 -23.12
CA THR A 31 -19.19 -47.78 -21.66
C THR A 31 -17.76 -47.40 -21.35
N TRP A 32 -17.54 -46.55 -20.38
CA TRP A 32 -16.25 -46.17 -19.76
C TRP A 32 -15.29 -47.38 -19.56
N ARG A 33 -15.81 -48.56 -19.51
CA ARG A 33 -15.06 -49.80 -19.36
C ARG A 33 -14.21 -50.16 -20.57
N ARG A 34 -14.47 -49.61 -21.75
CA ARG A 34 -13.70 -49.91 -23.02
C ARG A 34 -12.67 -48.86 -23.39
N ALA A 35 -12.63 -47.71 -22.67
CA ALA A 35 -11.61 -46.69 -22.89
C ALA A 35 -10.22 -47.24 -22.45
N PRO A 36 -9.14 -46.97 -23.24
CA PRO A 36 -7.78 -47.40 -22.91
C PRO A 36 -7.38 -46.93 -21.51
N LEU A 37 -6.61 -47.77 -20.78
CA LEU A 37 -6.18 -47.49 -19.42
C LEU A 37 -5.50 -46.11 -19.26
N TRP A 38 -4.68 -45.73 -20.24
CA TRP A 38 -4.02 -44.45 -20.26
C TRP A 38 -4.99 -43.28 -20.41
N PHE A 39 -6.09 -43.42 -21.15
CA PHE A 39 -7.15 -42.40 -21.26
C PHE A 39 -7.92 -42.23 -19.97
N ARG A 40 -8.25 -43.33 -19.29
CA ARG A 40 -8.86 -43.32 -17.96
C ARG A 40 -7.93 -42.70 -16.93
N LEU A 41 -6.63 -43.02 -16.97
CA LEU A 41 -5.62 -42.44 -16.11
C LEU A 41 -5.43 -40.93 -16.36
N LEU A 42 -5.44 -40.51 -17.62
CA LEU A 42 -5.35 -39.07 -17.96
C LEU A 42 -6.59 -38.30 -17.48
N PHE A 43 -7.79 -38.85 -17.71
CA PHE A 43 -9.04 -38.24 -17.26
C PHE A 43 -9.19 -38.24 -15.75
N PHE A 44 -8.78 -39.32 -15.07
CA PHE A 44 -8.67 -39.34 -13.62
C PHE A 44 -7.63 -38.36 -13.10
N PHE A 45 -6.48 -38.27 -13.79
CA PHE A 45 -5.42 -37.33 -13.44
C PHE A 45 -5.86 -35.87 -13.64
N GLU A 46 -6.57 -35.54 -14.72
CA GLU A 46 -7.13 -34.21 -14.96
C GLU A 46 -8.24 -33.88 -13.96
N MET A 47 -9.18 -34.79 -13.70
CA MET A 47 -10.25 -34.61 -12.71
C MET A 47 -9.70 -34.43 -11.29
N PHE A 48 -8.69 -35.25 -10.90
CA PHE A 48 -8.01 -35.12 -9.61
C PHE A 48 -7.07 -33.90 -9.54
N TRP A 49 -6.56 -33.41 -10.69
CA TRP A 49 -5.70 -32.24 -10.74
C TRP A 49 -6.51 -30.94 -10.72
N GLU A 50 -7.68 -30.86 -11.36
CA GLU A 50 -8.59 -29.72 -11.25
C GLU A 50 -9.21 -29.59 -9.86
N GLU A 51 -9.49 -30.73 -9.18
CA GLU A 51 -9.97 -30.71 -7.79
C GLU A 51 -8.90 -30.28 -6.76
N ARG A 52 -7.62 -30.24 -7.12
CA ARG A 52 -6.49 -29.88 -6.24
C ARG A 52 -5.87 -28.51 -6.50
N MET A 53 -6.36 -27.73 -7.43
CA MET A 53 -5.87 -26.36 -7.59
C MET A 53 -6.42 -25.48 -6.48
N ALA A 54 -5.51 -24.80 -5.75
CA ALA A 54 -5.90 -23.83 -4.74
C ALA A 54 -6.81 -22.75 -5.38
N LYS A 55 -7.88 -22.39 -4.66
CA LYS A 55 -8.95 -21.53 -5.21
C LYS A 55 -8.72 -20.05 -4.92
N TYR A 56 -7.91 -19.76 -3.91
CA TYR A 56 -7.78 -18.40 -3.38
C TYR A 56 -6.34 -18.04 -3.09
N VAL A 57 -6.04 -16.74 -3.15
CA VAL A 57 -4.86 -16.13 -2.52
C VAL A 57 -5.34 -15.32 -1.33
N MET A 58 -4.67 -15.48 -0.18
CA MET A 58 -4.97 -14.77 1.06
C MET A 58 -4.13 -13.50 1.13
N ALA A 59 -4.77 -12.34 1.29
CA ALA A 59 -4.10 -11.08 1.62
C ALA A 59 -4.31 -10.75 3.09
N LEU A 60 -3.22 -10.54 3.81
CA LEU A 60 -3.19 -9.99 5.17
C LEU A 60 -2.82 -8.51 5.06
N ASP A 61 -3.75 -7.63 5.46
CA ASP A 61 -3.58 -6.18 5.44
C ASP A 61 -3.53 -5.65 6.88
N ALA A 62 -2.32 -5.38 7.35
CA ALA A 62 -2.06 -4.87 8.68
C ALA A 62 -2.00 -3.33 8.66
N GLY A 63 -3.16 -2.69 8.67
CA GLY A 63 -3.29 -1.24 8.62
C GLY A 63 -2.93 -0.53 9.94
N THR A 64 -3.06 0.80 9.96
CA THR A 64 -2.72 1.58 11.17
C THR A 64 -3.72 1.41 12.30
N THR A 65 -5.01 1.25 12.00
CA THR A 65 -6.07 1.19 13.01
C THR A 65 -6.75 -0.17 13.10
N SER A 66 -6.58 -1.01 12.09
CA SER A 66 -7.24 -2.31 12.00
C SER A 66 -6.42 -3.29 11.15
N ASN A 67 -6.61 -4.56 11.44
CA ASN A 67 -6.14 -5.67 10.61
C ASN A 67 -7.27 -6.21 9.76
N ARG A 68 -6.96 -6.59 8.54
CA ARG A 68 -7.90 -7.15 7.57
C ARG A 68 -7.33 -8.42 6.93
N CYS A 69 -8.21 -9.34 6.57
CA CYS A 69 -7.89 -10.46 5.70
C CYS A 69 -8.90 -10.52 4.56
N ILE A 70 -8.41 -10.65 3.34
CA ILE A 70 -9.25 -10.80 2.14
C ILE A 70 -8.78 -12.03 1.37
N LEU A 71 -9.73 -12.86 0.93
CA LEU A 71 -9.49 -13.98 0.03
C LEU A 71 -9.92 -13.59 -1.38
N PHE A 72 -8.98 -13.65 -2.33
CA PHE A 72 -9.19 -13.33 -3.75
C PHE A 72 -9.17 -14.60 -4.59
N ASP A 73 -10.07 -14.72 -5.57
CA ASP A 73 -10.03 -15.76 -6.58
C ASP A 73 -9.07 -15.43 -7.74
N GLU A 74 -8.96 -16.31 -8.73
CA GLU A 74 -8.10 -16.16 -9.92
C GLU A 74 -8.42 -14.91 -10.75
N LYS A 75 -9.66 -14.40 -10.67
CA LYS A 75 -10.12 -13.18 -11.36
C LYS A 75 -9.91 -11.91 -10.54
N GLY A 76 -9.25 -12.00 -9.38
CA GLY A 76 -9.07 -10.89 -8.47
C GLY A 76 -10.36 -10.46 -7.76
N LYS A 77 -11.40 -11.30 -7.75
CA LYS A 77 -12.65 -11.01 -7.05
C LYS A 77 -12.50 -11.31 -5.55
N MET A 78 -12.96 -10.40 -4.72
CA MET A 78 -13.08 -10.63 -3.27
C MET A 78 -14.15 -11.69 -2.98
N CYS A 79 -13.73 -12.82 -2.41
CA CYS A 79 -14.61 -13.94 -2.05
C CYS A 79 -14.97 -13.95 -0.57
N SER A 80 -14.07 -13.46 0.28
CA SER A 80 -14.29 -13.32 1.72
C SER A 80 -13.50 -12.16 2.27
N VAL A 81 -14.03 -11.49 3.30
CA VAL A 81 -13.36 -10.43 4.04
C VAL A 81 -13.67 -10.53 5.53
N ALA A 82 -12.65 -10.31 6.35
CA ALA A 82 -12.77 -10.10 7.78
C ALA A 82 -11.87 -8.95 8.21
N GLN A 83 -12.33 -8.14 9.17
CA GLN A 83 -11.60 -6.98 9.67
C GLN A 83 -11.83 -6.82 11.17
N LYS A 84 -10.79 -6.39 11.88
CA LYS A 84 -10.88 -6.07 13.31
C LYS A 84 -9.95 -4.91 13.66
N GLU A 85 -10.47 -3.95 14.39
CA GLU A 85 -9.69 -2.86 14.98
C GLU A 85 -8.85 -3.36 16.15
N PHE A 86 -7.77 -2.63 16.47
CA PHE A 86 -6.92 -2.87 17.63
C PHE A 86 -6.59 -1.55 18.34
N THR A 87 -6.10 -1.66 19.58
CA THR A 87 -5.92 -0.53 20.48
C THR A 87 -4.80 0.40 20.02
N GLN A 88 -5.09 1.71 20.03
CA GLN A 88 -4.12 2.77 19.79
C GLN A 88 -3.70 3.37 21.13
N TYR A 89 -2.38 3.56 21.34
CA TYR A 89 -1.84 4.11 22.58
C TYR A 89 -1.18 5.46 22.34
N PHE A 90 -1.52 6.45 23.16
CA PHE A 90 -1.00 7.82 23.10
C PHE A 90 -0.39 8.22 24.45
N PRO A 91 0.78 7.65 24.85
CA PRO A 91 1.31 7.81 26.20
C PRO A 91 1.78 9.23 26.56
N LYS A 92 2.14 10.03 25.53
CA LYS A 92 2.52 11.45 25.67
C LYS A 92 2.09 12.22 24.40
N PRO A 93 1.98 13.56 24.44
CA PRO A 93 1.74 14.36 23.24
C PRO A 93 2.74 14.02 22.12
N GLY A 94 2.23 13.74 20.93
CA GLY A 94 3.02 13.35 19.75
C GLY A 94 3.60 11.92 19.76
N TRP A 95 3.31 11.12 20.81
CA TRP A 95 3.71 9.71 20.88
C TRP A 95 2.56 8.81 20.47
N VAL A 96 2.87 7.85 19.59
CA VAL A 96 1.89 6.86 19.11
C VAL A 96 2.51 5.47 19.16
N GLU A 97 1.81 4.53 19.77
CA GLU A 97 2.28 3.16 19.98
C GLU A 97 1.17 2.14 19.72
N HIS A 98 1.58 0.94 19.30
CA HIS A 98 0.72 -0.22 19.19
C HIS A 98 1.27 -1.39 20.01
N ASP A 99 0.40 -2.31 20.40
CA ASP A 99 0.81 -3.60 20.94
C ASP A 99 1.05 -4.58 19.78
N ALA A 100 2.31 -5.00 19.60
CA ALA A 100 2.68 -5.91 18.52
C ALA A 100 2.03 -7.31 18.68
N SER A 101 1.73 -7.74 19.91
CA SER A 101 1.04 -8.99 20.18
C SER A 101 -0.44 -8.89 19.84
N GLU A 102 -1.06 -7.72 20.03
CA GLU A 102 -2.43 -7.45 19.59
C GLU A 102 -2.53 -7.38 18.06
N ILE A 103 -1.54 -6.76 17.37
CA ILE A 103 -1.45 -6.80 15.90
C ILE A 103 -1.41 -8.25 15.42
N TRP A 104 -0.56 -9.09 15.99
CA TRP A 104 -0.46 -10.50 15.63
C TRP A 104 -1.77 -11.26 15.86
N SER A 105 -2.32 -11.18 17.07
CA SER A 105 -3.51 -11.94 17.44
C SER A 105 -4.76 -11.54 16.65
N THR A 106 -4.92 -10.26 16.38
CA THR A 106 -6.02 -9.74 15.54
C THR A 106 -5.84 -10.15 14.08
N GLN A 107 -4.61 -10.07 13.54
CA GLN A 107 -4.34 -10.47 12.15
C GLN A 107 -4.59 -11.98 11.94
N LEU A 108 -4.13 -12.83 12.87
CA LEU A 108 -4.43 -14.25 12.80
C LEU A 108 -5.94 -14.52 12.94
N GLY A 109 -6.60 -13.81 13.85
CA GLY A 109 -8.05 -13.95 14.07
C GLY A 109 -8.86 -13.65 12.81
N VAL A 110 -8.58 -12.53 12.11
CA VAL A 110 -9.30 -12.18 10.88
C VAL A 110 -8.94 -13.11 9.71
N ALA A 111 -7.73 -13.69 9.69
CA ALA A 111 -7.37 -14.70 8.68
C ALA A 111 -8.20 -15.96 8.83
N VAL A 112 -8.29 -16.51 10.04
CA VAL A 112 -9.12 -17.68 10.36
C VAL A 112 -10.61 -17.39 10.12
N GLU A 113 -11.09 -16.21 10.51
CA GLU A 113 -12.48 -15.79 10.28
C GLU A 113 -12.81 -15.71 8.77
N ALA A 114 -11.93 -15.11 7.96
CA ALA A 114 -12.14 -15.01 6.52
C ALA A 114 -12.22 -16.38 5.84
N MET A 115 -11.35 -17.32 6.22
CA MET A 115 -11.42 -18.71 5.76
C MET A 115 -12.72 -19.38 6.18
N SER A 116 -13.11 -19.25 7.45
CA SER A 116 -14.31 -19.87 8.01
C SER A 116 -15.59 -19.41 7.34
N LYS A 117 -15.70 -18.12 6.98
CA LYS A 117 -16.89 -17.53 6.32
C LYS A 117 -17.28 -18.24 5.03
N ILE A 118 -16.31 -18.82 4.31
CA ILE A 118 -16.55 -19.53 3.04
C ILE A 118 -16.20 -21.02 3.10
N GLY A 119 -15.86 -21.53 4.30
CA GLY A 119 -15.49 -22.93 4.49
C GLY A 119 -14.19 -23.33 3.80
N ALA A 120 -13.27 -22.39 3.59
CA ALA A 120 -11.99 -22.67 2.96
C ALA A 120 -11.04 -23.38 3.93
N SER A 121 -10.31 -24.37 3.43
CA SER A 121 -9.20 -25.07 4.12
C SER A 121 -7.85 -24.49 3.70
N ALA A 122 -6.77 -24.93 4.34
CA ALA A 122 -5.42 -24.52 3.94
C ALA A 122 -5.07 -24.96 2.50
N GLU A 123 -5.65 -26.07 2.02
CA GLU A 123 -5.43 -26.58 0.65
C GLU A 123 -6.09 -25.70 -0.41
N ASP A 124 -7.13 -24.93 -0.04
CA ASP A 124 -7.79 -23.98 -0.93
C ASP A 124 -7.00 -22.65 -1.09
N ILE A 125 -5.94 -22.43 -0.27
CA ILE A 125 -5.15 -21.21 -0.28
C ILE A 125 -3.80 -21.44 -0.97
N ALA A 126 -3.58 -20.80 -2.12
CA ALA A 126 -2.35 -20.92 -2.89
C ALA A 126 -1.14 -20.27 -2.19
N ALA A 127 -1.34 -19.08 -1.63
CA ALA A 127 -0.31 -18.33 -0.93
C ALA A 127 -0.92 -17.26 -0.02
N ILE A 128 -0.09 -16.80 0.93
CA ILE A 128 -0.33 -15.62 1.75
C ILE A 128 0.50 -14.46 1.20
N GLY A 129 -0.14 -13.31 0.94
CA GLY A 129 0.48 -12.01 0.72
C GLY A 129 0.26 -11.11 1.93
N ILE A 130 1.27 -10.34 2.30
CA ILE A 130 1.22 -9.45 3.46
C ILE A 130 1.44 -8.01 3.00
N THR A 131 0.56 -7.12 3.42
CA THR A 131 0.76 -5.67 3.31
C THR A 131 0.55 -5.03 4.68
N ASN A 132 1.20 -3.89 4.90
CA ASN A 132 1.25 -3.33 6.25
C ASN A 132 1.42 -1.81 6.25
N GLN A 133 0.98 -1.16 7.34
CA GLN A 133 1.45 0.17 7.69
C GLN A 133 2.98 0.17 7.74
N ARG A 134 3.60 1.08 6.98
CA ARG A 134 5.06 1.15 6.88
C ARG A 134 5.68 1.82 8.12
N GLU A 135 6.99 1.76 8.24
CA GLU A 135 7.85 2.50 9.20
C GLU A 135 7.56 2.24 10.69
N THR A 136 6.52 1.50 11.03
CA THR A 136 6.25 1.09 12.41
C THR A 136 7.31 0.10 12.87
N ALA A 137 8.06 0.45 13.93
CA ALA A 137 9.23 -0.31 14.39
C ALA A 137 8.86 -1.23 15.54
N ILE A 138 9.19 -2.52 15.39
CA ILE A 138 9.02 -3.57 16.40
C ILE A 138 10.39 -4.17 16.73
N VAL A 139 10.72 -4.28 18.02
CA VAL A 139 11.92 -4.96 18.51
C VAL A 139 11.48 -6.03 19.51
N TRP A 140 11.94 -7.27 19.31
CA TRP A 140 11.56 -8.40 20.15
C TRP A 140 12.73 -9.31 20.46
N ASP A 141 12.61 -10.06 21.55
CA ASP A 141 13.57 -11.08 21.96
C ASP A 141 13.38 -12.35 21.11
N ARG A 142 14.44 -12.80 20.43
CA ARG A 142 14.38 -13.95 19.50
C ARG A 142 14.08 -15.28 20.17
N HIS A 143 14.39 -15.39 21.47
CA HIS A 143 14.24 -16.65 22.22
C HIS A 143 12.84 -16.79 22.80
N THR A 144 12.26 -15.70 23.29
CA THR A 144 10.92 -15.68 23.88
C THR A 144 9.82 -15.33 22.89
N GLY A 145 10.16 -14.58 21.84
CA GLY A 145 9.19 -14.02 20.91
C GLY A 145 8.37 -12.86 21.48
N GLU A 146 8.82 -12.28 22.60
CA GLU A 146 8.13 -11.16 23.25
C GLU A 146 8.73 -9.83 22.82
N PRO A 147 7.91 -8.83 22.44
CA PRO A 147 8.37 -7.47 22.19
C PRO A 147 9.00 -6.86 23.44
N VAL A 148 10.17 -6.22 23.29
CA VAL A 148 10.85 -5.55 24.43
C VAL A 148 10.24 -4.19 24.75
N TYR A 149 9.48 -3.64 23.81
CA TYR A 149 8.73 -2.40 23.92
C TYR A 149 7.54 -2.44 22.95
N ARG A 150 6.53 -1.58 23.19
CA ARG A 150 5.44 -1.42 22.22
C ARG A 150 5.97 -0.97 20.86
N ALA A 151 5.31 -1.38 19.79
CA ALA A 151 5.62 -0.94 18.44
C ALA A 151 5.51 0.59 18.36
N ILE A 152 6.58 1.26 17.92
CA ILE A 152 6.57 2.72 17.74
C ILE A 152 6.06 3.02 16.34
N VAL A 153 4.89 3.65 16.28
CA VAL A 153 4.13 3.87 15.04
C VAL A 153 4.78 4.94 14.17
N TRP A 154 4.56 4.88 12.86
CA TRP A 154 5.04 5.85 11.88
C TRP A 154 4.67 7.31 12.18
N GLN A 155 3.53 7.55 12.84
CA GLN A 155 3.05 8.87 13.25
C GLN A 155 3.79 9.46 14.46
N CYS A 156 4.56 8.63 15.18
CA CYS A 156 5.19 9.02 16.43
C CYS A 156 6.34 10.01 16.21
N ARG A 157 6.34 11.13 16.96
CA ARG A 157 7.31 12.22 16.83
C ARG A 157 8.40 12.23 17.90
N ARG A 158 8.50 11.18 18.76
CA ARG A 158 9.46 11.13 19.88
C ARG A 158 10.93 11.24 19.50
N THR A 159 11.28 10.98 18.24
CA THR A 159 12.66 11.03 17.75
C THR A 159 12.97 12.29 16.94
N SER A 160 12.08 13.29 16.92
CA SER A 160 12.25 14.51 16.13
C SER A 160 13.53 15.27 16.49
N GLU A 161 13.83 15.47 17.77
CA GLU A 161 15.05 16.14 18.25
C GLU A 161 16.31 15.41 17.76
N TYR A 162 16.30 14.07 17.77
CA TYR A 162 17.43 13.30 17.25
C TYR A 162 17.56 13.46 15.73
N CYS A 163 16.47 13.51 14.99
CA CYS A 163 16.49 13.81 13.57
C CYS A 163 17.11 15.18 13.28
N ASP A 164 16.76 16.19 14.07
CA ASP A 164 17.33 17.53 13.91
C ASP A 164 18.82 17.54 14.20
N SER A 165 19.30 16.82 15.22
CA SER A 165 20.73 16.66 15.49
C SER A 165 21.52 16.01 14.34
N LEU A 166 20.91 15.06 13.60
CA LEU A 166 21.52 14.46 12.40
C LEU A 166 21.60 15.46 11.23
N LYS A 167 20.59 16.32 11.08
CA LYS A 167 20.59 17.41 10.07
C LYS A 167 21.67 18.46 10.40
N GLU A 168 21.80 18.84 11.66
CA GLU A 168 22.83 19.77 12.14
C GLU A 168 24.25 19.24 11.91
N LYS A 169 24.46 17.92 11.97
CA LYS A 169 25.70 17.25 11.59
C LYS A 169 25.96 17.26 10.07
N GLY A 170 25.05 17.79 9.25
CA GLY A 170 25.17 17.84 7.80
C GLY A 170 24.92 16.51 7.08
N LEU A 171 24.24 15.55 7.72
CA LEU A 171 24.04 14.20 7.18
C LEU A 171 22.87 14.08 6.18
N THR A 172 22.10 15.13 5.98
CA THR A 172 20.88 15.12 5.12
C THR A 172 21.15 14.54 3.74
N GLU A 173 22.19 15.01 3.04
CA GLU A 173 22.52 14.54 1.69
C GLU A 173 23.07 13.11 1.67
N VAL A 174 23.77 12.69 2.72
CA VAL A 174 24.27 11.32 2.86
C VAL A 174 23.10 10.34 2.94
N PHE A 175 22.15 10.62 3.82
CA PHE A 175 20.94 9.80 3.95
C PHE A 175 20.12 9.80 2.67
N ARG A 176 19.88 10.98 2.08
CA ARG A 176 19.09 11.11 0.84
C ARG A 176 19.67 10.26 -0.29
N LYS A 177 20.98 10.35 -0.54
CA LYS A 177 21.64 9.59 -1.62
C LYS A 177 21.66 8.08 -1.41
N LYS A 178 21.74 7.63 -0.15
CA LYS A 178 21.79 6.20 0.18
C LYS A 178 20.41 5.58 0.30
N THR A 179 19.47 6.26 0.94
CA THR A 179 18.17 5.71 1.28
C THR A 179 17.00 6.23 0.42
N GLY A 180 17.21 7.32 -0.32
CA GLY A 180 16.14 8.03 -1.03
C GLY A 180 15.24 8.89 -0.13
N LEU A 181 15.49 8.88 1.19
CA LEU A 181 14.62 9.47 2.19
C LEU A 181 15.21 10.76 2.78
N ILE A 182 14.34 11.58 3.34
CA ILE A 182 14.71 12.70 4.21
C ILE A 182 14.92 12.19 5.65
N ILE A 183 15.72 12.90 6.44
CA ILE A 183 15.85 12.61 7.87
C ILE A 183 14.60 13.11 8.59
N ASP A 184 13.75 12.19 9.03
CA ASP A 184 12.51 12.50 9.76
C ASP A 184 12.12 11.37 10.72
N ALA A 185 11.46 11.70 11.82
CA ALA A 185 10.93 10.76 12.81
C ALA A 185 9.88 9.78 12.23
N TYR A 186 9.39 10.06 11.03
CA TYR A 186 8.49 9.18 10.27
C TYR A 186 9.09 7.80 10.06
N PHE A 187 10.39 7.70 9.73
CA PHE A 187 11.06 6.47 9.34
C PHE A 187 11.55 5.64 10.55
N ALA A 188 11.74 4.31 10.35
CA ALA A 188 11.93 3.36 11.45
C ALA A 188 13.28 3.49 12.20
N GLY A 189 14.38 3.83 11.53
CA GLY A 189 15.73 3.71 12.08
C GLY A 189 15.93 4.48 13.39
N THR A 190 15.45 5.73 13.47
CA THR A 190 15.56 6.54 14.69
C THR A 190 14.73 5.98 15.85
N LYS A 191 13.60 5.29 15.56
CA LYS A 191 12.76 4.61 16.55
C LYS A 191 13.45 3.37 17.11
N VAL A 192 14.13 2.60 16.26
CA VAL A 192 14.97 1.46 16.70
C VAL A 192 16.05 1.94 17.64
N LYS A 193 16.81 2.99 17.25
CA LYS A 193 17.81 3.60 18.11
C LYS A 193 17.20 4.02 19.45
N TRP A 194 16.04 4.69 19.43
CA TRP A 194 15.37 5.11 20.65
C TRP A 194 15.05 3.93 21.57
N ILE A 195 14.56 2.81 21.06
CA ILE A 195 14.29 1.60 21.86
C ILE A 195 15.58 1.09 22.50
N LEU A 196 16.67 0.97 21.73
CA LEU A 196 17.94 0.48 22.23
C LEU A 196 18.55 1.38 23.32
N ASP A 197 18.30 2.69 23.24
CA ASP A 197 18.85 3.67 24.19
C ASP A 197 17.98 3.86 25.45
N ASN A 198 16.68 3.59 25.37
CA ASN A 198 15.73 3.92 26.45
C ASN A 198 15.11 2.71 27.14
N VAL A 199 15.21 1.49 26.56
CA VAL A 199 14.70 0.28 27.19
C VAL A 199 15.85 -0.41 27.93
N PRO A 200 15.75 -0.59 29.27
CA PRO A 200 16.83 -1.19 30.04
C PRO A 200 17.27 -2.56 29.52
N GLY A 201 18.57 -2.73 29.28
CA GLY A 201 19.17 -3.97 28.80
C GLY A 201 18.96 -4.28 27.31
N ALA A 202 18.22 -3.43 26.58
CA ALA A 202 17.95 -3.69 25.16
C ALA A 202 19.23 -3.60 24.31
N ARG A 203 20.09 -2.62 24.58
CA ARG A 203 21.35 -2.44 23.83
C ARG A 203 22.26 -3.65 23.97
N GLU A 204 22.51 -4.09 25.19
CA GLU A 204 23.39 -5.24 25.48
C GLU A 204 22.84 -6.55 24.87
N LYS A 205 21.51 -6.73 24.88
CA LYS A 205 20.88 -7.86 24.22
C LYS A 205 20.99 -7.78 22.69
N ALA A 206 20.82 -6.59 22.12
CA ALA A 206 20.95 -6.38 20.67
C ALA A 206 22.38 -6.66 20.18
N GLU A 207 23.38 -6.18 20.90
CA GLU A 207 24.81 -6.43 20.59
C GLU A 207 25.19 -7.92 20.68
N LYS A 208 24.56 -8.68 21.59
CA LYS A 208 24.69 -10.14 21.69
C LYS A 208 23.92 -10.89 20.59
N GLY A 209 23.07 -10.22 19.83
CA GLY A 209 22.22 -10.84 18.82
C GLY A 209 20.97 -11.52 19.38
N ASP A 210 20.57 -11.22 20.62
CA ASP A 210 19.37 -11.77 21.26
C ASP A 210 18.09 -11.03 20.85
N LEU A 211 18.22 -9.80 20.29
CA LEU A 211 17.07 -9.04 19.80
C LEU A 211 16.99 -9.07 18.27
N LEU A 212 15.75 -9.03 17.78
CA LEU A 212 15.41 -8.88 16.38
C LEU A 212 14.63 -7.58 16.20
N PHE A 213 14.83 -6.95 15.05
CA PHE A 213 14.04 -5.82 14.57
C PHE A 213 13.23 -6.21 13.33
N GLY A 214 12.07 -5.60 13.17
CA GLY A 214 11.29 -5.64 11.93
C GLY A 214 10.24 -4.56 11.87
N THR A 215 9.77 -4.32 10.67
CA THR A 215 8.50 -3.67 10.41
C THR A 215 7.38 -4.68 10.57
N VAL A 216 6.12 -4.26 10.40
CA VAL A 216 4.97 -5.12 10.77
C VAL A 216 4.94 -6.41 9.96
N GLU A 217 5.25 -6.39 8.66
CA GLU A 217 5.30 -7.60 7.83
C GLU A 217 6.38 -8.58 8.31
N THR A 218 7.56 -8.09 8.70
CA THR A 218 8.64 -8.94 9.25
C THR A 218 8.17 -9.65 10.52
N TRP A 219 7.49 -8.91 11.41
CA TRP A 219 6.89 -9.46 12.61
C TRP A 219 5.87 -10.55 12.29
N LEU A 220 4.96 -10.29 11.33
CA LEU A 220 3.93 -11.25 10.92
C LEU A 220 4.55 -12.49 10.27
N ILE A 221 5.55 -12.35 9.39
CA ILE A 221 6.26 -13.49 8.79
C ILE A 221 6.94 -14.32 9.88
N TRP A 222 7.64 -13.65 10.82
CA TRP A 222 8.31 -14.32 11.93
C TRP A 222 7.31 -15.11 12.80
N LYS A 223 6.16 -14.51 13.15
CA LYS A 223 5.10 -15.16 13.92
C LYS A 223 4.45 -16.31 13.15
N LEU A 224 4.10 -16.12 11.87
CA LEU A 224 3.50 -17.15 11.02
C LEU A 224 4.42 -18.37 10.85
N THR A 225 5.73 -18.16 10.83
CA THR A 225 6.73 -19.23 10.70
C THR A 225 7.24 -19.77 12.05
N LYS A 226 6.62 -19.36 13.17
CA LYS A 226 7.08 -19.71 14.53
C LYS A 226 8.56 -19.45 14.77
N GLY A 227 9.07 -18.32 14.27
CA GLY A 227 10.44 -17.89 14.45
C GLY A 227 11.46 -18.47 13.47
N ALA A 228 11.03 -19.28 12.51
CA ALA A 228 11.95 -19.92 11.56
C ALA A 228 12.51 -18.94 10.51
N VAL A 229 11.79 -17.85 10.19
CA VAL A 229 12.15 -16.90 9.12
C VAL A 229 12.15 -15.48 9.65
N HIS A 230 13.30 -14.77 9.48
CA HIS A 230 13.47 -13.36 9.82
C HIS A 230 13.90 -12.60 8.56
N VAL A 231 12.93 -12.06 7.84
CA VAL A 231 13.10 -11.37 6.55
C VAL A 231 12.22 -10.13 6.49
N THR A 232 12.58 -9.21 5.62
CA THR A 232 11.75 -8.06 5.20
C THR A 232 11.75 -7.98 3.68
N ASP A 233 10.75 -7.36 3.08
CA ASP A 233 10.79 -7.06 1.65
C ASP A 233 11.52 -5.74 1.36
N TYR A 234 11.97 -5.57 0.10
CA TYR A 234 12.70 -4.36 -0.31
C TYR A 234 11.87 -3.08 -0.12
N SER A 235 10.55 -3.13 -0.31
CA SER A 235 9.72 -1.94 -0.18
C SER A 235 9.64 -1.47 1.26
N ASN A 236 9.44 -2.36 2.24
CA ASN A 236 9.48 -2.02 3.66
C ASN A 236 10.90 -1.68 4.14
N ALA A 237 11.92 -2.42 3.70
CA ALA A 237 13.32 -2.10 4.00
C ALA A 237 13.68 -0.67 3.59
N SER A 238 13.24 -0.23 2.40
CA SER A 238 13.48 1.13 1.89
C SER A 238 12.82 2.23 2.73
N ARG A 239 11.90 1.89 3.66
CA ARG A 239 11.25 2.85 4.58
C ARG A 239 11.90 2.92 5.95
N THR A 240 13.01 2.23 6.15
CA THR A 240 13.63 2.15 7.49
C THR A 240 14.62 3.26 7.81
N LEU A 241 15.06 4.04 6.82
CA LEU A 241 16.20 4.97 6.94
C LEU A 241 17.55 4.26 7.21
N LEU A 242 17.58 2.91 7.09
CA LEU A 242 18.76 2.07 7.34
C LEU A 242 19.24 1.37 6.07
N PHE A 243 18.36 1.28 5.07
CA PHE A 243 18.54 0.47 3.86
C PHE A 243 19.08 1.32 2.71
N ASN A 244 20.17 0.85 2.08
CA ASN A 244 20.71 1.49 0.89
C ASN A 244 19.99 0.97 -0.36
N ILE A 245 19.18 1.83 -0.97
CA ILE A 245 18.37 1.47 -2.13
C ILE A 245 19.17 1.23 -3.40
N ASN A 246 20.45 1.63 -3.42
CA ASN A 246 21.33 1.41 -4.58
C ASN A 246 22.04 0.04 -4.51
N THR A 247 22.35 -0.45 -3.30
CA THR A 247 23.04 -1.73 -3.09
C THR A 247 22.10 -2.86 -2.67
N LEU A 248 20.84 -2.54 -2.34
CA LEU A 248 19.79 -3.45 -1.87
C LEU A 248 20.19 -4.22 -0.59
N ASP A 249 20.90 -3.52 0.29
CA ASP A 249 21.32 -4.05 1.60
C ASP A 249 21.33 -2.95 2.66
N TRP A 250 21.50 -3.34 3.92
CA TRP A 250 21.64 -2.42 5.04
C TRP A 250 22.93 -1.61 4.91
N ASP A 251 22.85 -0.29 5.16
CA ASP A 251 24.00 0.62 5.00
C ASP A 251 24.83 0.68 6.27
N GLU A 252 26.07 0.17 6.21
CA GLU A 252 26.97 0.06 7.36
C GLU A 252 27.34 1.42 7.98
N ASP A 253 27.48 2.49 7.17
CA ASP A 253 27.80 3.82 7.70
C ASP A 253 26.63 4.39 8.48
N ILE A 254 25.41 4.20 7.98
CA ILE A 254 24.17 4.60 8.65
C ILE A 254 23.97 3.78 9.93
N LEU A 255 24.17 2.47 9.89
CA LEU A 255 24.08 1.61 11.07
C LEU A 255 25.05 2.04 12.15
N LYS A 256 26.29 2.39 11.77
CA LYS A 256 27.32 2.91 12.68
C LYS A 256 26.92 4.27 13.27
N GLU A 257 26.42 5.22 12.46
CA GLU A 257 25.96 6.54 12.94
C GLU A 257 24.80 6.41 13.94
N LEU A 258 23.85 5.53 13.65
CA LEU A 258 22.70 5.30 14.53
C LEU A 258 23.02 4.32 15.67
N ASN A 259 24.21 3.71 15.69
CA ASN A 259 24.64 2.68 16.63
C ASN A 259 23.61 1.53 16.73
N ILE A 260 23.24 0.96 15.57
CA ILE A 260 22.31 -0.18 15.46
C ILE A 260 23.09 -1.43 15.05
N PRO A 261 23.09 -2.52 15.84
CA PRO A 261 23.77 -3.75 15.48
C PRO A 261 23.14 -4.44 14.27
N ARG A 262 23.95 -4.74 13.25
CA ARG A 262 23.46 -5.42 12.03
C ARG A 262 22.81 -6.78 12.31
N CYS A 263 23.28 -7.51 13.33
CA CYS A 263 22.77 -8.84 13.67
C CYS A 263 21.30 -8.89 14.09
N MET A 264 20.69 -7.74 14.43
CA MET A 264 19.26 -7.65 14.75
C MET A 264 18.38 -7.38 13.53
N LEU A 265 18.94 -7.10 12.36
CA LEU A 265 18.21 -6.70 11.17
C LEU A 265 17.75 -7.93 10.35
N PRO A 266 16.54 -7.90 9.75
CA PRO A 266 16.06 -8.99 8.91
C PRO A 266 16.84 -9.06 7.59
N LYS A 267 16.85 -10.23 6.94
CA LYS A 267 17.39 -10.36 5.58
C LYS A 267 16.46 -9.68 4.59
N PRO A 268 16.93 -8.70 3.80
CA PRO A 268 16.12 -8.10 2.73
C PRO A 268 15.90 -9.10 1.59
N MET A 269 14.67 -9.14 1.05
CA MET A 269 14.27 -10.03 -0.04
C MET A 269 13.35 -9.30 -1.04
N PRO A 270 13.18 -9.82 -2.27
CA PRO A 270 12.20 -9.29 -3.22
C PRO A 270 10.77 -9.32 -2.65
N SER A 271 9.92 -8.38 -3.09
CA SER A 271 8.52 -8.28 -2.63
C SER A 271 7.66 -9.47 -3.10
N SER A 272 8.00 -10.09 -4.23
CA SER A 272 7.37 -11.31 -4.74
C SER A 272 8.39 -12.45 -4.76
N CYS A 273 8.39 -13.24 -3.71
CA CYS A 273 9.16 -14.50 -3.59
C CYS A 273 8.62 -15.31 -2.42
N VAL A 274 8.89 -16.61 -2.39
CA VAL A 274 8.50 -17.46 -1.26
C VAL A 274 9.47 -17.25 -0.10
N TYR A 275 9.02 -16.62 0.98
CA TYR A 275 9.80 -16.37 2.20
C TYR A 275 9.88 -17.61 3.10
N GLY A 276 8.84 -18.46 3.08
CA GLY A 276 8.66 -19.64 3.90
C GLY A 276 7.21 -20.10 3.86
N CYS A 277 6.81 -20.94 4.79
CA CYS A 277 5.41 -21.38 4.94
C CYS A 277 4.88 -21.03 6.32
N ALA A 278 3.62 -20.69 6.41
CA ALA A 278 2.91 -20.60 7.67
C ALA A 278 2.88 -21.98 8.35
N ASP A 279 3.07 -22.00 9.69
CA ASP A 279 3.03 -23.23 10.47
C ASP A 279 1.62 -23.85 10.40
N PRO A 280 1.52 -25.16 10.18
CA PRO A 280 0.22 -25.87 10.07
C PRO A 280 -0.72 -25.68 11.26
N ALA A 281 -0.19 -25.37 12.44
CA ALA A 281 -1.00 -25.14 13.63
C ALA A 281 -1.95 -23.93 13.52
N PHE A 282 -1.70 -22.99 12.60
CA PHE A 282 -2.54 -21.80 12.44
C PHE A 282 -3.74 -22.04 11.52
N PHE A 283 -3.54 -22.82 10.43
CA PHE A 283 -4.53 -22.96 9.36
C PHE A 283 -4.89 -24.43 9.04
N GLY A 284 -4.36 -25.40 9.82
CA GLY A 284 -4.56 -26.82 9.56
C GLY A 284 -3.71 -27.41 8.44
N GLY A 285 -2.87 -26.62 7.79
CA GLY A 285 -1.96 -27.03 6.72
C GLY A 285 -0.87 -25.98 6.46
N LYS A 286 0.13 -26.33 5.64
CA LYS A 286 1.19 -25.39 5.23
C LYS A 286 0.67 -24.51 4.12
N ILE A 287 0.79 -23.20 4.28
CA ILE A 287 0.47 -22.21 3.24
C ILE A 287 1.75 -21.40 2.97
N PRO A 288 2.23 -21.31 1.71
CA PRO A 288 3.39 -20.47 1.36
C PRO A 288 3.13 -18.99 1.64
N ILE A 289 4.13 -18.28 2.19
CA ILE A 289 4.12 -16.83 2.30
C ILE A 289 4.90 -16.32 1.09
N GLY A 290 4.18 -15.83 0.06
CA GLY A 290 4.74 -15.57 -1.27
C GLY A 290 4.91 -14.09 -1.60
N GLY A 291 4.38 -13.17 -0.79
CA GLY A 291 4.45 -11.74 -1.08
C GLY A 291 4.44 -10.90 0.18
N ALA A 292 5.21 -9.80 0.15
CA ALA A 292 5.14 -8.74 1.15
C ALA A 292 5.44 -7.39 0.50
N ALA A 293 4.71 -6.36 0.89
CA ALA A 293 4.96 -4.98 0.49
C ALA A 293 4.34 -3.99 1.48
N GLY A 294 4.97 -2.82 1.63
CA GLY A 294 4.35 -1.70 2.32
C GLY A 294 3.02 -1.31 1.69
N ASP A 295 2.08 -0.79 2.48
CA ASP A 295 0.70 -0.51 2.06
C ASP A 295 0.61 0.32 0.76
N GLN A 296 1.42 1.35 0.64
CA GLN A 296 1.38 2.24 -0.53
C GLN A 296 2.01 1.62 -1.77
N GLN A 297 3.07 0.82 -1.61
CA GLN A 297 3.70 0.05 -2.68
C GLN A 297 2.79 -1.10 -3.13
N SER A 298 2.15 -1.76 -2.18
CA SER A 298 1.14 -2.79 -2.47
C SER A 298 -0.02 -2.20 -3.26
N ALA A 299 -0.55 -1.03 -2.87
CA ALA A 299 -1.59 -0.34 -3.63
C ALA A 299 -1.13 0.04 -5.06
N LEU A 300 0.12 0.49 -5.22
CA LEU A 300 0.69 0.78 -6.54
C LEU A 300 0.71 -0.47 -7.42
N PHE A 301 1.10 -1.63 -6.86
CA PHE A 301 1.09 -2.91 -7.56
C PHE A 301 -0.33 -3.40 -7.86
N GLY A 302 -1.24 -3.31 -6.88
CA GLY A 302 -2.65 -3.68 -7.03
C GLY A 302 -3.41 -2.82 -8.04
N GLN A 303 -3.02 -1.55 -8.18
CA GLN A 303 -3.47 -0.67 -9.25
C GLN A 303 -2.81 -0.99 -10.61
N THR A 304 -1.98 -2.03 -10.69
CA THR A 304 -1.25 -2.41 -11.93
C THR A 304 -0.47 -1.26 -12.56
N CYS A 305 0.19 -0.44 -11.73
CA CYS A 305 1.04 0.66 -12.18
C CYS A 305 2.43 0.14 -12.57
N PHE A 306 2.50 -0.73 -13.59
CA PHE A 306 3.71 -1.48 -13.95
C PHE A 306 4.65 -0.74 -14.90
N THR A 307 4.19 0.34 -15.52
CA THR A 307 4.95 1.11 -16.50
C THR A 307 5.45 2.42 -15.88
N PRO A 308 6.69 2.86 -16.18
CA PRO A 308 7.16 4.18 -15.76
C PRO A 308 6.18 5.29 -16.17
N GLY A 309 5.85 6.19 -15.23
CA GLY A 309 4.83 7.23 -15.39
C GLY A 309 3.42 6.82 -14.98
N ASP A 310 3.17 5.51 -14.72
CA ASP A 310 1.93 5.10 -14.05
C ASP A 310 1.96 5.57 -12.59
N ALA A 311 0.87 6.17 -12.14
CA ALA A 311 0.76 6.68 -10.79
C ALA A 311 -0.58 6.34 -10.15
N LYS A 312 -0.54 6.23 -8.82
CA LYS A 312 -1.75 6.07 -8.01
C LYS A 312 -1.82 7.14 -6.93
N ASN A 313 -3.04 7.43 -6.48
CA ASN A 313 -3.30 8.23 -5.28
C ASN A 313 -4.32 7.52 -4.39
N THR A 314 -3.94 7.21 -3.16
CA THR A 314 -4.84 6.68 -2.15
C THR A 314 -5.40 7.83 -1.32
N TYR A 315 -6.72 8.05 -1.41
CA TYR A 315 -7.46 9.11 -0.71
C TYR A 315 -8.01 8.59 0.62
N GLY A 316 -7.19 8.67 1.66
CA GLY A 316 -7.56 8.34 3.04
C GLY A 316 -7.70 9.58 3.92
N THR A 317 -7.28 9.51 5.19
CA THR A 317 -7.14 10.66 6.11
C THR A 317 -6.25 11.74 5.49
N GLY A 318 -5.10 11.33 4.93
CA GLY A 318 -4.28 12.07 3.99
C GLY A 318 -4.35 11.47 2.59
N CYS A 319 -3.49 11.94 1.68
CA CYS A 319 -3.27 11.30 0.38
C CYS A 319 -1.82 10.84 0.25
N PHE A 320 -1.65 9.67 -0.35
CA PHE A 320 -0.33 9.11 -0.64
C PHE A 320 -0.24 8.82 -2.14
N LEU A 321 0.55 9.65 -2.82
CA LEU A 321 0.78 9.54 -4.25
C LEU A 321 2.09 8.79 -4.49
N LEU A 322 2.05 7.77 -5.34
CA LEU A 322 3.23 7.08 -5.83
C LEU A 322 3.22 7.05 -7.35
N MET A 323 4.37 7.35 -7.95
CA MET A 323 4.62 7.19 -9.38
C MET A 323 5.75 6.19 -9.60
N ASN A 324 5.51 5.17 -10.41
CA ASN A 324 6.54 4.23 -10.86
C ASN A 324 7.54 5.00 -11.74
N THR A 325 8.82 4.95 -11.40
CA THR A 325 9.92 5.58 -12.15
C THR A 325 10.76 4.60 -12.96
N GLY A 326 10.48 3.29 -12.87
CA GLY A 326 11.22 2.24 -13.57
C GLY A 326 12.28 1.56 -12.72
N GLU A 327 13.29 1.01 -13.37
CA GLU A 327 14.34 0.17 -12.74
C GLU A 327 15.51 0.99 -12.16
N GLU A 328 15.53 2.31 -12.36
CA GLU A 328 16.55 3.21 -11.82
C GLU A 328 15.96 4.18 -10.79
N PRO A 329 16.66 4.45 -9.67
CA PRO A 329 16.17 5.40 -8.67
C PRO A 329 16.24 6.85 -9.18
N VAL A 330 15.15 7.59 -9.04
CA VAL A 330 15.09 9.03 -9.30
C VAL A 330 15.12 9.74 -7.95
N PHE A 331 16.17 10.52 -7.68
CA PHE A 331 16.30 11.30 -6.45
C PHE A 331 15.62 12.66 -6.61
N SER A 332 14.62 12.92 -5.75
CA SER A 332 13.83 14.14 -5.84
C SER A 332 14.62 15.38 -5.45
N GLU A 333 14.49 16.45 -6.23
CA GLU A 333 14.93 17.81 -5.91
C GLU A 333 13.75 18.73 -5.52
N ASN A 334 12.52 18.23 -5.67
CA ASN A 334 11.28 18.97 -5.45
C ASN A 334 10.52 18.52 -4.19
N GLY A 335 11.22 18.00 -3.17
CA GLY A 335 10.61 17.68 -1.87
C GLY A 335 9.82 16.39 -1.83
N LEU A 336 10.06 15.44 -2.73
CA LEU A 336 9.50 14.09 -2.67
C LEU A 336 10.49 13.11 -2.03
N VAL A 337 10.06 11.89 -1.76
CA VAL A 337 10.95 10.82 -1.35
C VAL A 337 11.06 9.76 -2.43
N THR A 338 12.26 9.19 -2.58
CA THR A 338 12.51 8.06 -3.45
C THR A 338 12.38 6.78 -2.63
N THR A 339 11.68 5.78 -3.14
CA THR A 339 11.46 4.52 -2.44
C THR A 339 11.51 3.36 -3.43
N ILE A 340 11.72 2.13 -2.94
CA ILE A 340 11.54 0.95 -3.77
C ILE A 340 10.04 0.67 -3.88
N ALA A 341 9.56 0.51 -5.10
CA ALA A 341 8.19 0.14 -5.39
C ALA A 341 7.95 -1.35 -5.11
N TRP A 342 8.76 -2.21 -5.72
CA TRP A 342 8.77 -3.67 -5.48
C TRP A 342 10.01 -4.33 -6.08
N GLY A 343 10.32 -5.54 -5.59
CA GLY A 343 11.25 -6.47 -6.22
C GLY A 343 10.51 -7.71 -6.72
N ILE A 344 10.73 -8.10 -7.97
CA ILE A 344 10.12 -9.28 -8.62
C ILE A 344 10.99 -9.81 -9.75
N ASN A 345 11.11 -11.13 -9.88
CA ASN A 345 11.81 -11.78 -10.99
C ASN A 345 13.26 -11.28 -11.21
N GLY A 346 13.99 -10.97 -10.13
CA GLY A 346 15.36 -10.46 -10.19
C GLY A 346 15.49 -8.99 -10.59
N LYS A 347 14.38 -8.27 -10.74
CA LYS A 347 14.33 -6.84 -11.02
C LYS A 347 13.81 -6.06 -9.82
N VAL A 348 14.24 -4.82 -9.70
CA VAL A 348 13.75 -3.87 -8.68
C VAL A 348 13.19 -2.65 -9.41
N TYR A 349 12.03 -2.20 -8.97
CA TYR A 349 11.37 -1.01 -9.47
C TYR A 349 11.33 0.04 -8.38
N TYR A 350 11.47 1.30 -8.78
CA TYR A 350 11.49 2.45 -7.89
C TYR A 350 10.25 3.31 -8.08
N ALA A 351 9.97 4.13 -7.09
CA ALA A 351 8.89 5.09 -7.14
C ALA A 351 9.29 6.42 -6.47
N LEU A 352 8.74 7.51 -6.98
CA LEU A 352 8.64 8.77 -6.24
C LEU A 352 7.37 8.76 -5.41
N GLU A 353 7.46 9.20 -4.16
CA GLU A 353 6.33 9.32 -3.24
C GLU A 353 6.19 10.75 -2.73
N GLY A 354 4.95 11.25 -2.77
CA GLY A 354 4.55 12.47 -2.11
C GLY A 354 3.40 12.23 -1.15
N SER A 355 3.54 12.73 0.08
CA SER A 355 2.56 12.57 1.15
C SER A 355 1.85 13.88 1.43
N ILE A 356 0.52 13.87 1.38
CA ILE A 356 -0.38 14.96 1.76
C ILE A 356 -1.01 14.56 3.09
N PHE A 357 -0.75 15.33 4.15
CA PHE A 357 -1.14 14.93 5.52
C PHE A 357 -2.64 15.06 5.78
N VAL A 358 -3.31 16.01 5.12
CA VAL A 358 -4.71 16.32 5.37
C VAL A 358 -5.51 16.31 4.07
N ALA A 359 -6.35 15.28 3.90
CA ALA A 359 -7.29 15.12 2.78
C ALA A 359 -8.68 14.79 3.32
N GLY A 360 -9.02 13.52 3.53
CA GLY A 360 -10.28 13.11 4.15
C GLY A 360 -10.47 13.68 5.55
N ALA A 361 -9.38 13.94 6.28
CA ALA A 361 -9.44 14.62 7.57
C ALA A 361 -10.05 16.03 7.48
N ALA A 362 -9.88 16.74 6.36
CA ALA A 362 -10.53 18.04 6.16
C ALA A 362 -12.06 17.89 6.04
N ILE A 363 -12.53 16.81 5.44
CA ILE A 363 -13.98 16.51 5.36
C ILE A 363 -14.53 16.09 6.72
N GLN A 364 -13.76 15.30 7.49
CA GLN A 364 -14.12 14.97 8.88
C GLN A 364 -14.22 16.25 9.73
N TRP A 365 -13.28 17.17 9.59
CA TRP A 365 -13.31 18.47 10.28
C TRP A 365 -14.57 19.28 9.93
N LEU A 366 -15.02 19.31 8.66
CA LEU A 366 -16.29 19.95 8.28
C LEU A 366 -17.49 19.29 8.98
N ARG A 367 -17.45 17.98 9.20
CA ARG A 367 -18.52 17.20 9.85
C ARG A 367 -18.49 17.34 11.37
N ASP A 368 -17.35 17.05 11.99
CA ASP A 368 -17.26 16.82 13.43
C ASP A 368 -17.09 18.13 14.21
N GLU A 369 -16.28 19.06 13.69
CA GLU A 369 -15.93 20.31 14.36
C GLU A 369 -16.78 21.49 13.86
N LEU A 370 -16.80 21.74 12.56
CA LEU A 370 -17.62 22.84 12.00
C LEU A 370 -19.11 22.50 11.92
N ARG A 371 -19.45 21.20 11.85
CA ARG A 371 -20.83 20.70 11.79
C ARG A 371 -21.66 21.33 10.67
N VAL A 372 -21.03 21.52 9.51
CA VAL A 372 -21.69 22.09 8.32
C VAL A 372 -22.18 21.03 7.34
N ILE A 373 -21.79 19.76 7.57
CA ILE A 373 -22.28 18.55 6.91
C ILE A 373 -22.56 17.48 7.98
N ASP A 374 -23.48 16.56 7.72
CA ASP A 374 -23.84 15.47 8.64
C ASP A 374 -23.06 14.19 8.34
N SER A 375 -22.70 13.97 7.07
CA SER A 375 -21.87 12.85 6.61
C SER A 375 -20.84 13.30 5.59
N ALA A 376 -19.78 12.50 5.39
CA ALA A 376 -18.78 12.79 4.35
C ALA A 376 -19.40 12.82 2.94
N ALA A 377 -20.44 12.01 2.68
CA ALA A 377 -21.15 11.95 1.41
C ALA A 377 -21.86 13.27 1.08
N ASP A 378 -22.35 14.00 2.08
CA ASP A 378 -23.05 15.28 1.88
C ASP A 378 -22.13 16.34 1.25
N SER A 379 -20.83 16.21 1.42
CA SER A 379 -19.86 17.18 0.91
C SER A 379 -19.95 17.32 -0.61
N GLU A 380 -20.19 16.24 -1.34
CA GLU A 380 -20.35 16.26 -2.78
C GLU A 380 -21.61 17.04 -3.21
N TYR A 381 -22.76 16.68 -2.63
CA TYR A 381 -24.01 17.34 -2.93
C TYR A 381 -23.98 18.82 -2.59
N MET A 382 -23.41 19.17 -1.43
CA MET A 382 -23.31 20.57 -0.98
C MET A 382 -22.33 21.39 -1.82
N ALA A 383 -21.21 20.82 -2.24
CA ALA A 383 -20.25 21.51 -3.14
C ALA A 383 -20.89 21.84 -4.49
N LYS A 384 -21.79 20.99 -4.99
CA LYS A 384 -22.52 21.20 -6.25
C LYS A 384 -23.62 22.28 -6.16
N LYS A 385 -23.96 22.80 -4.95
CA LYS A 385 -24.93 23.90 -4.78
C LYS A 385 -24.42 25.25 -5.27
N VAL A 386 -23.13 25.40 -5.47
CA VAL A 386 -22.49 26.62 -5.96
C VAL A 386 -21.65 26.31 -7.20
N LYS A 387 -21.53 27.28 -8.11
CA LYS A 387 -20.81 27.10 -9.38
C LYS A 387 -19.29 27.11 -9.21
N ASP A 388 -18.79 27.89 -8.24
CA ASP A 388 -17.38 28.09 -7.94
C ASP A 388 -17.20 28.40 -6.44
N THR A 389 -16.00 28.65 -5.98
CA THR A 389 -15.68 28.99 -4.58
C THR A 389 -15.82 30.49 -4.27
N HIS A 390 -16.23 31.30 -5.21
CA HIS A 390 -16.29 32.78 -5.10
C HIS A 390 -14.94 33.38 -4.66
N GLY A 391 -13.82 32.77 -5.10
CA GLY A 391 -12.46 33.18 -4.74
C GLY A 391 -12.02 32.76 -3.32
N CYS A 392 -12.82 31.96 -2.62
CA CYS A 392 -12.45 31.37 -1.34
C CYS A 392 -11.54 30.16 -1.55
N TYR A 393 -10.46 30.09 -0.78
CA TYR A 393 -9.55 28.94 -0.72
C TYR A 393 -9.41 28.47 0.74
N VAL A 394 -9.40 27.15 0.92
CA VAL A 394 -9.12 26.50 2.20
C VAL A 394 -7.79 25.77 2.09
N VAL A 395 -6.82 26.10 2.94
CA VAL A 395 -5.55 25.37 3.06
C VAL A 395 -5.63 24.54 4.32
N PRO A 396 -5.82 23.21 4.21
CA PRO A 396 -6.09 22.36 5.38
C PRO A 396 -4.80 21.89 6.09
N ALA A 397 -3.92 22.83 6.44
CA ALA A 397 -2.62 22.53 7.08
C ALA A 397 -2.76 22.29 8.59
N PHE A 398 -3.68 21.40 9.05
CA PHE A 398 -3.97 21.20 10.48
C PHE A 398 -2.76 20.68 11.26
N THR A 399 -1.90 19.89 10.62
CA THR A 399 -0.67 19.32 11.19
C THR A 399 0.59 19.76 10.43
N GLY A 400 0.53 20.93 9.78
CA GLY A 400 1.53 21.39 8.83
C GLY A 400 1.22 20.94 7.40
N LEU A 401 2.11 21.29 6.47
CA LEU A 401 2.06 20.88 5.07
C LEU A 401 3.11 19.81 4.81
N GLY A 402 2.72 18.74 4.10
CA GLY A 402 3.61 17.70 3.58
C GLY A 402 4.28 18.10 2.27
N ALA A 403 4.55 17.11 1.42
CA ALA A 403 5.15 17.33 0.11
C ALA A 403 4.29 18.27 -0.77
N PRO A 404 4.90 19.12 -1.59
CA PRO A 404 6.34 19.40 -1.70
C PRO A 404 6.85 20.47 -0.72
N TYR A 405 6.01 21.01 0.14
CA TYR A 405 6.29 22.21 0.96
C TYR A 405 7.09 21.94 2.24
N TRP A 406 6.82 20.84 2.93
CA TRP A 406 7.47 20.41 4.19
C TRP A 406 7.52 21.50 5.28
N ASP A 407 6.41 22.23 5.46
CA ASP A 407 6.28 23.24 6.52
C ASP A 407 5.47 22.70 7.70
N GLN A 408 6.17 22.32 8.78
CA GLN A 408 5.57 21.84 10.02
C GLN A 408 4.89 22.95 10.84
N TYR A 409 5.20 24.21 10.55
CA TYR A 409 4.65 25.39 11.22
C TYR A 409 3.42 25.98 10.51
N ALA A 410 3.14 25.55 9.29
CA ALA A 410 1.91 25.92 8.61
C ALA A 410 0.68 25.49 9.41
N ARG A 411 -0.39 26.28 9.35
CA ARG A 411 -1.68 25.98 9.97
C ARG A 411 -2.83 26.17 8.99
N GLY A 412 -3.96 25.50 9.30
CA GLY A 412 -5.19 25.63 8.53
C GLY A 412 -5.59 27.09 8.32
N THR A 413 -5.84 27.48 7.06
CA THR A 413 -6.09 28.87 6.70
C THR A 413 -7.24 28.94 5.71
N ILE A 414 -8.14 29.90 5.88
CA ILE A 414 -9.22 30.22 4.93
C ILE A 414 -9.02 31.65 4.45
N VAL A 415 -8.88 31.85 3.16
CA VAL A 415 -8.68 33.17 2.54
C VAL A 415 -9.73 33.46 1.48
N GLY A 416 -9.88 34.72 1.11
CA GLY A 416 -10.83 35.15 0.05
C GLY A 416 -12.29 35.25 0.52
N LEU A 417 -12.53 35.32 1.84
CA LEU A 417 -13.86 35.51 2.39
C LEU A 417 -14.43 36.88 2.03
N THR A 418 -15.59 36.88 1.42
CA THR A 418 -16.41 38.07 1.17
C THR A 418 -17.80 37.83 1.74
N ARG A 419 -18.65 38.85 1.80
CA ARG A 419 -20.02 38.73 2.29
C ARG A 419 -20.87 37.73 1.49
N GLY A 420 -20.49 37.42 0.24
CA GLY A 420 -21.17 36.47 -0.63
C GLY A 420 -20.78 35.01 -0.39
N VAL A 421 -19.67 34.76 0.34
CA VAL A 421 -19.20 33.40 0.66
C VAL A 421 -20.07 32.81 1.77
N ASN A 422 -20.60 31.59 1.52
CA ASN A 422 -21.40 30.86 2.48
C ASN A 422 -20.85 29.44 2.69
N LYS A 423 -21.49 28.61 3.51
CA LYS A 423 -21.03 27.27 3.85
C LYS A 423 -20.75 26.38 2.63
N TYR A 424 -21.54 26.50 1.56
CA TYR A 424 -21.37 25.69 0.35
C TYR A 424 -20.07 26.01 -0.40
N HIS A 425 -19.68 27.29 -0.42
CA HIS A 425 -18.38 27.71 -0.98
C HIS A 425 -17.20 27.17 -0.17
N ILE A 426 -17.30 27.16 1.17
CA ILE A 426 -16.27 26.61 2.06
C ILE A 426 -16.14 25.09 1.87
N ILE A 427 -17.27 24.36 1.84
CA ILE A 427 -17.28 22.91 1.60
C ILE A 427 -16.64 22.59 0.23
N ARG A 428 -17.01 23.35 -0.82
CA ARG A 428 -16.43 23.19 -2.15
C ARG A 428 -14.93 23.50 -2.14
N ALA A 429 -14.51 24.59 -1.54
CA ALA A 429 -13.10 24.98 -1.45
C ALA A 429 -12.26 23.94 -0.68
N THR A 430 -12.86 23.28 0.33
CA THR A 430 -12.22 22.19 1.06
C THR A 430 -12.01 20.96 0.17
N LEU A 431 -13.01 20.55 -0.61
CA LEU A 431 -12.85 19.43 -1.57
C LEU A 431 -11.82 19.78 -2.66
N GLU A 432 -11.92 20.99 -3.25
CA GLU A 432 -10.98 21.43 -4.27
C GLU A 432 -9.53 21.51 -3.74
N SER A 433 -9.32 21.84 -2.46
CA SER A 433 -7.99 21.89 -1.84
C SER A 433 -7.26 20.56 -1.87
N ILE A 434 -7.98 19.43 -1.78
CA ILE A 434 -7.40 18.09 -1.88
C ILE A 434 -6.81 17.87 -3.27
N ALA A 435 -7.57 18.25 -4.31
CA ALA A 435 -7.12 18.14 -5.70
C ALA A 435 -5.94 19.08 -6.02
N TYR A 436 -5.92 20.28 -5.45
CA TYR A 436 -4.81 21.23 -5.62
C TYR A 436 -3.52 20.71 -4.99
N GLN A 437 -3.58 20.15 -3.77
CA GLN A 437 -2.40 19.54 -3.13
C GLN A 437 -1.87 18.37 -3.97
N ALA A 438 -2.76 17.50 -4.45
CA ALA A 438 -2.37 16.37 -5.31
C ALA A 438 -1.74 16.85 -6.63
N HIS A 439 -2.26 17.93 -7.24
CA HIS A 439 -1.64 18.56 -8.41
C HIS A 439 -0.21 19.00 -8.12
N ASP A 440 0.04 19.69 -7.00
CA ASP A 440 1.39 20.15 -6.65
C ASP A 440 2.38 19.00 -6.51
N VAL A 441 1.97 17.90 -5.88
CA VAL A 441 2.77 16.68 -5.76
C VAL A 441 3.04 16.04 -7.14
N ILE A 442 2.02 15.92 -7.99
CA ILE A 442 2.18 15.34 -9.34
C ILE A 442 3.12 16.19 -10.19
N LYS A 443 3.03 17.52 -10.12
CA LYS A 443 3.95 18.39 -10.85
C LYS A 443 5.39 18.25 -10.36
N ALA A 444 5.60 18.06 -9.07
CA ALA A 444 6.93 17.72 -8.53
C ALA A 444 7.42 16.36 -9.06
N MET A 445 6.54 15.34 -9.11
CA MET A 445 6.88 14.01 -9.67
C MET A 445 7.27 14.09 -11.15
N GLU A 446 6.49 14.80 -11.96
CA GLU A 446 6.79 15.00 -13.38
C GLU A 446 8.12 15.73 -13.60
N ALA A 447 8.40 16.76 -12.78
CA ALA A 447 9.63 17.51 -12.86
C ALA A 447 10.87 16.67 -12.49
N ASP A 448 10.78 15.89 -11.40
CA ASP A 448 11.89 15.05 -10.94
C ASP A 448 12.13 13.84 -11.85
N ALA A 449 11.07 13.16 -12.30
CA ALA A 449 11.19 11.97 -13.14
C ALA A 449 11.48 12.30 -14.62
N GLY A 450 11.20 13.51 -15.07
CA GLY A 450 11.22 13.84 -16.50
C GLY A 450 10.16 13.08 -17.31
N ILE A 451 9.16 12.51 -16.64
CA ILE A 451 8.10 11.69 -17.21
C ILE A 451 6.76 12.38 -17.01
N ARG A 452 5.98 12.50 -18.07
CA ARG A 452 4.62 13.04 -17.97
C ARG A 452 3.66 11.96 -17.46
N LEU A 453 2.73 12.34 -16.58
CA LEU A 453 1.66 11.47 -16.10
C LEU A 453 0.72 11.06 -17.23
N ASN A 454 0.54 9.75 -17.44
CA ASN A 454 -0.39 9.21 -18.45
C ASN A 454 -1.85 9.16 -17.94
N GLY A 455 -2.04 9.21 -16.63
CA GLY A 455 -3.33 9.14 -15.95
C GLY A 455 -3.12 8.74 -14.50
N LEU A 456 -4.05 9.15 -13.64
CA LEU A 456 -4.01 8.87 -12.21
C LEU A 456 -5.00 7.78 -11.85
N LYS A 457 -4.53 6.67 -11.31
CA LYS A 457 -5.38 5.64 -10.70
C LYS A 457 -5.66 6.02 -9.25
N VAL A 458 -6.90 5.84 -8.79
CA VAL A 458 -7.34 6.34 -7.48
C VAL A 458 -8.03 5.25 -6.67
N ASP A 459 -7.81 5.27 -5.37
CA ASP A 459 -8.48 4.40 -4.40
C ASP A 459 -8.64 5.10 -3.04
N GLY A 460 -9.10 4.36 -2.03
CA GLY A 460 -9.42 4.90 -0.72
C GLY A 460 -10.81 5.52 -0.63
N GLY A 461 -11.28 5.76 0.60
CA GLY A 461 -12.68 6.12 0.85
C GLY A 461 -13.17 7.40 0.16
N ALA A 462 -12.32 8.44 0.05
CA ALA A 462 -12.73 9.70 -0.56
C ALA A 462 -12.73 9.64 -2.11
N SER A 463 -12.17 8.60 -2.75
CA SER A 463 -12.29 8.38 -4.19
C SER A 463 -13.72 8.09 -4.65
N ALA A 464 -14.61 7.75 -3.73
CA ALA A 464 -16.05 7.59 -4.01
C ALA A 464 -16.75 8.92 -4.34
N ASN A 465 -16.16 10.07 -4.00
CA ASN A 465 -16.72 11.39 -4.27
C ASN A 465 -16.40 11.80 -5.72
N ASP A 466 -17.44 11.76 -6.57
CA ASP A 466 -17.30 12.06 -8.01
C ASP A 466 -16.92 13.52 -8.28
N PHE A 467 -17.37 14.46 -7.44
CA PHE A 467 -16.98 15.88 -7.57
C PHE A 467 -15.47 16.05 -7.33
N LEU A 468 -14.93 15.39 -6.31
CA LEU A 468 -13.49 15.42 -6.03
C LEU A 468 -12.70 14.78 -7.17
N MET A 469 -13.14 13.63 -7.70
CA MET A 469 -12.46 12.93 -8.79
C MET A 469 -12.47 13.74 -10.10
N GLN A 470 -13.59 14.38 -10.43
CA GLN A 470 -13.66 15.29 -11.58
C GLN A 470 -12.76 16.51 -11.39
N THR A 471 -12.80 17.13 -10.20
CA THR A 471 -11.88 18.24 -9.87
C THR A 471 -10.42 17.80 -9.98
N GLN A 472 -10.10 16.58 -9.57
CA GLN A 472 -8.74 16.06 -9.69
C GLN A 472 -8.32 15.92 -11.15
N ALA A 473 -9.16 15.38 -12.03
CA ALA A 473 -8.88 15.28 -13.46
C ALA A 473 -8.66 16.66 -14.07
N ASP A 474 -9.54 17.62 -13.72
CA ASP A 474 -9.44 19.01 -14.16
C ASP A 474 -8.11 19.66 -13.75
N MET A 475 -7.67 19.44 -12.50
CA MET A 475 -6.45 20.08 -12.00
C MET A 475 -5.17 19.48 -12.58
N ILE A 476 -5.12 18.15 -12.77
CA ILE A 476 -3.91 17.50 -13.32
C ILE A 476 -3.87 17.49 -14.85
N GLN A 477 -4.98 17.84 -15.53
CA GLN A 477 -5.14 17.80 -16.99
C GLN A 477 -4.80 16.41 -17.56
N ALA A 478 -5.24 15.36 -16.86
CA ALA A 478 -5.05 13.96 -17.25
C ALA A 478 -6.22 13.12 -16.72
N PRO A 479 -6.52 11.95 -17.34
CA PRO A 479 -7.58 11.07 -16.88
C PRO A 479 -7.38 10.59 -15.44
N VAL A 480 -8.45 10.61 -14.63
CA VAL A 480 -8.51 9.95 -13.32
C VAL A 480 -9.34 8.68 -13.44
N LYS A 481 -8.77 7.54 -13.06
CA LYS A 481 -9.37 6.21 -13.23
C LYS A 481 -9.63 5.57 -11.86
N ARG A 482 -10.91 5.37 -11.53
CA ARG A 482 -11.33 4.64 -10.35
C ARG A 482 -11.56 3.18 -10.70
N PRO A 483 -10.93 2.21 -10.02
CA PRO A 483 -11.15 0.79 -10.26
C PRO A 483 -12.47 0.31 -9.65
N SER A 484 -12.99 -0.81 -10.17
CA SER A 484 -14.18 -1.47 -9.60
C SER A 484 -13.91 -2.08 -8.22
N CYS A 485 -12.68 -2.53 -7.96
CA CYS A 485 -12.25 -2.98 -6.64
C CYS A 485 -11.35 -1.90 -5.99
N VAL A 486 -11.84 -1.30 -4.91
CA VAL A 486 -11.11 -0.24 -4.18
C VAL A 486 -10.13 -0.77 -3.12
N GLU A 487 -10.13 -2.09 -2.87
CA GLU A 487 -9.21 -2.76 -1.92
C GLU A 487 -7.86 -3.09 -2.59
N THR A 488 -7.31 -2.11 -3.28
CA THR A 488 -6.10 -2.25 -4.10
C THR A 488 -4.86 -2.58 -3.30
N THR A 489 -4.80 -2.14 -2.04
CA THR A 489 -3.71 -2.46 -1.10
C THR A 489 -3.64 -3.96 -0.82
N ALA A 490 -4.73 -4.58 -0.39
CA ALA A 490 -4.79 -6.02 -0.15
C ALA A 490 -4.60 -6.82 -1.45
N MET A 491 -5.19 -6.32 -2.55
CA MET A 491 -5.06 -6.95 -3.87
C MET A 491 -3.61 -6.99 -4.36
N GLY A 492 -2.82 -5.92 -4.13
CA GLY A 492 -1.40 -5.89 -4.48
C GLY A 492 -0.59 -6.97 -3.76
N ALA A 493 -0.82 -7.15 -2.47
CA ALA A 493 -0.19 -8.22 -1.68
C ALA A 493 -0.59 -9.61 -2.20
N ALA A 494 -1.87 -9.80 -2.54
CA ALA A 494 -2.35 -11.05 -3.15
C ALA A 494 -1.65 -11.30 -4.49
N TYR A 495 -1.55 -10.30 -5.37
CA TYR A 495 -0.89 -10.43 -6.66
C TYR A 495 0.59 -10.79 -6.53
N LEU A 496 1.34 -10.10 -5.65
CA LEU A 496 2.74 -10.41 -5.39
C LEU A 496 2.92 -11.87 -4.93
N ALA A 497 2.05 -12.33 -4.00
CA ALA A 497 2.09 -13.68 -3.48
C ALA A 497 1.70 -14.72 -4.53
N GLY A 498 0.62 -14.48 -5.28
CA GLY A 498 0.16 -15.40 -6.31
C GLY A 498 1.14 -15.56 -7.46
N LEU A 499 1.82 -14.46 -7.85
CA LEU A 499 2.89 -14.51 -8.85
C LEU A 499 4.09 -15.33 -8.37
N ALA A 500 4.46 -15.24 -7.09
CA ALA A 500 5.58 -15.99 -6.54
C ALA A 500 5.37 -17.51 -6.54
N VAL A 501 4.11 -17.98 -6.48
CA VAL A 501 3.77 -19.41 -6.48
C VAL A 501 3.17 -19.89 -7.81
N GLY A 502 3.05 -19.01 -8.81
CA GLY A 502 2.51 -19.34 -10.13
C GLY A 502 0.98 -19.49 -10.16
N TYR A 503 0.26 -18.93 -9.20
CA TYR A 503 -1.21 -18.84 -9.22
C TYR A 503 -1.68 -17.92 -10.35
N TRP A 504 -1.03 -16.79 -10.54
CA TRP A 504 -1.03 -16.00 -11.77
C TRP A 504 0.30 -16.18 -12.46
N ARG A 505 0.27 -16.28 -13.78
CA ARG A 505 1.43 -16.59 -14.62
C ARG A 505 2.42 -15.43 -14.71
N ASP A 506 1.88 -14.21 -14.90
CA ASP A 506 2.65 -13.00 -15.14
C ASP A 506 1.86 -11.72 -14.82
N GLN A 507 2.53 -10.57 -14.90
CA GLN A 507 1.91 -9.25 -14.65
C GLN A 507 0.82 -8.89 -15.66
N GLU A 508 0.84 -9.45 -16.88
CA GLU A 508 -0.21 -9.18 -17.88
C GLU A 508 -1.52 -9.89 -17.52
N GLU A 509 -1.45 -11.09 -16.97
CA GLU A 509 -2.61 -11.77 -16.44
C GLU A 509 -3.21 -11.02 -15.23
N VAL A 510 -2.36 -10.52 -14.34
CA VAL A 510 -2.77 -9.64 -13.24
C VAL A 510 -3.42 -8.35 -13.76
N ARG A 511 -2.82 -7.72 -14.78
CA ARG A 511 -3.37 -6.51 -15.40
C ARG A 511 -4.75 -6.74 -16.03
N ALA A 512 -5.00 -7.93 -16.59
CA ALA A 512 -6.29 -8.29 -17.16
C ALA A 512 -7.41 -8.39 -16.12
N ASN A 513 -7.07 -8.62 -14.84
CA ASN A 513 -8.05 -8.63 -13.74
C ASN A 513 -8.43 -7.22 -13.26
N TRP A 514 -7.63 -6.19 -13.62
CA TRP A 514 -7.93 -4.82 -13.22
C TRP A 514 -9.04 -4.25 -14.11
N SER A 515 -10.12 -3.81 -13.50
CA SER A 515 -11.29 -3.25 -14.21
C SER A 515 -11.61 -1.84 -13.71
N ILE A 516 -12.06 -0.99 -14.63
CA ILE A 516 -12.43 0.41 -14.36
C ILE A 516 -13.90 0.46 -13.97
N ASP A 517 -14.23 1.11 -12.84
CA ASP A 517 -15.58 1.54 -12.49
C ASP A 517 -15.92 2.82 -13.29
N ARG A 518 -15.04 3.83 -13.18
CA ARG A 518 -15.26 5.11 -13.84
C ARG A 518 -13.96 5.80 -14.21
N THR A 519 -13.97 6.47 -15.38
CA THR A 519 -12.94 7.41 -15.81
C THR A 519 -13.50 8.83 -15.78
N PHE A 520 -12.74 9.76 -15.23
CA PHE A 520 -13.02 11.19 -15.22
C PHE A 520 -12.00 11.87 -16.13
N GLU A 521 -12.50 12.49 -17.20
CA GLU A 521 -11.68 13.24 -18.15
C GLU A 521 -11.68 14.72 -17.76
N PRO A 522 -10.61 15.50 -18.07
CA PRO A 522 -10.59 16.95 -17.82
C PRO A 522 -11.72 17.66 -18.56
N GLU A 523 -12.48 18.50 -17.86
CA GLU A 523 -13.62 19.26 -18.42
C GLU A 523 -13.33 20.77 -18.51
N ILE A 524 -12.26 21.26 -17.86
CA ILE A 524 -11.85 22.67 -17.92
C ILE A 524 -10.63 22.87 -18.81
N THR A 525 -10.47 24.12 -19.30
CA THR A 525 -9.28 24.48 -20.09
C THR A 525 -8.03 24.61 -19.23
N VAL A 526 -6.86 24.52 -19.85
CA VAL A 526 -5.56 24.74 -19.18
C VAL A 526 -5.50 26.14 -18.55
N GLU A 527 -6.02 27.17 -19.22
CA GLU A 527 -6.04 28.55 -18.71
C GLU A 527 -6.87 28.67 -17.42
N GLU A 528 -8.02 28.00 -17.36
CA GLU A 528 -8.83 28.00 -16.13
C GLU A 528 -8.15 27.22 -15.01
N GLN A 529 -7.51 26.10 -15.32
CA GLN A 529 -6.70 25.31 -14.38
C GLN A 529 -5.55 26.17 -13.81
N GLU A 530 -4.77 26.85 -14.67
CA GLU A 530 -3.65 27.71 -14.25
C GLU A 530 -4.13 28.87 -13.37
N LYS A 531 -5.28 29.48 -13.70
CA LYS A 531 -5.90 30.55 -12.90
C LYS A 531 -6.24 30.04 -11.48
N ARG A 532 -6.86 28.86 -11.36
CA ARG A 532 -7.18 28.26 -10.05
C ARG A 532 -5.91 27.93 -9.27
N MET A 533 -4.90 27.35 -9.92
CA MET A 533 -3.62 27.04 -9.29
C MET A 533 -2.85 28.29 -8.85
N LYS A 534 -2.94 29.39 -9.59
CA LYS A 534 -2.37 30.68 -9.15
C LYS A 534 -3.01 31.18 -7.86
N GLY A 535 -4.34 31.06 -7.75
CA GLY A 535 -5.08 31.37 -6.53
C GLY A 535 -4.69 30.47 -5.35
N TRP A 536 -4.60 29.15 -5.60
CA TRP A 536 -4.15 28.16 -4.63
C TRP A 536 -2.75 28.47 -4.09
N LYS A 537 -1.76 28.65 -4.97
CA LYS A 537 -0.38 28.98 -4.57
C LYS A 537 -0.29 30.29 -3.76
N LYS A 538 -1.17 31.26 -4.05
CA LYS A 538 -1.28 32.47 -3.23
C LYS A 538 -1.83 32.14 -1.84
N ALA A 539 -2.88 31.32 -1.74
CA ALA A 539 -3.50 30.93 -0.48
C ALA A 539 -2.51 30.16 0.43
N VAL A 540 -1.76 29.19 -0.13
CA VAL A 540 -0.75 28.41 0.60
C VAL A 540 0.29 29.30 1.28
N ARG A 541 0.73 30.39 0.61
CA ARG A 541 1.72 31.33 1.19
C ARG A 541 1.25 31.98 2.48
N TYR A 542 -0.04 32.17 2.68
CA TYR A 542 -0.60 32.75 3.91
C TYR A 542 -0.66 31.75 5.07
N SER A 543 -0.45 30.45 4.83
CA SER A 543 -0.42 29.43 5.86
C SER A 543 0.99 29.13 6.39
N PHE A 544 2.05 29.55 5.65
CA PHE A 544 3.44 29.26 6.00
C PHE A 544 3.86 29.89 7.32
N ASN A 545 4.66 29.15 8.09
CA ASN A 545 5.27 29.59 9.35
C ASN A 545 4.28 30.14 10.40
N TRP A 546 2.98 29.93 10.25
CA TRP A 546 1.94 30.51 11.11
C TRP A 546 2.17 30.25 12.60
N ALA A 547 2.64 29.06 12.96
CA ALA A 547 2.89 28.67 14.35
C ALA A 547 4.37 28.83 14.77
N LYS A 548 5.19 29.47 13.96
CA LYS A 548 6.56 29.82 14.32
C LYS A 548 6.50 31.06 15.19
N GLU A 549 7.07 30.99 16.40
CA GLU A 549 7.19 32.17 17.26
C GLU A 549 8.04 33.21 16.54
N GLU A 550 7.53 34.44 16.47
CA GLU A 550 8.31 35.60 16.06
C GLU A 550 9.20 35.97 17.25
N ASP A 551 10.54 35.91 17.09
CA ASP A 551 11.53 36.36 18.06
C ASP A 551 11.41 37.89 18.32
#